data_4afbcb25f7e0151e37025a081a6211d8
#
_entry.id   4afbcb25f7e0151e37025a081a6211d8
#
_cell.length_a   1.000
_cell.length_b   1.000
_cell.length_c   1.000
_cell.angle_alpha   90.00
_cell.angle_beta   90.00
_cell.angle_gamma   90.00
#
_symmetry.space_group_name_H-M   'P 1'
#
loop_
_entity.id
_entity.type
_entity.pdbx_description
1 polymer ?
#
loop_
_entity_poly.entity_id
_entity_poly.type
_entity_poly.pdbx_seq_one_letter_code
_entity_poly.pdbx_strand_id
1 'polypeptide(L)'
;INLSYIGNGVRVGERLVDINKYKDPVFHIWFKHLMFGLGFNEKDITFDARFGNSRVEFLYKLKTSAKKKVGEKTIEFKPGDEFVIAGLYKYYSEEFSKFCKMYFANSQVVTNKENEYALVVCKK
;
A
#
# COMPACT_ATOMS: atom_id res chain seq x y z
N ILE A 1 17.46 -2.85 23.39
CA ILE A 1 16.27 -3.46 22.77
C ILE A 1 16.53 -3.57 21.28
N ASN A 2 16.58 -4.78 20.77
CA ASN A 2 16.70 -5.02 19.34
C ASN A 2 15.30 -4.95 18.74
N LEU A 3 15.08 -3.95 17.93
CA LEU A 3 13.87 -3.85 17.13
C LEU A 3 14.16 -4.48 15.77
N SER A 4 13.57 -5.62 15.49
CA SER A 4 13.56 -6.19 14.14
C SER A 4 12.32 -5.68 13.42
N TYR A 5 12.51 -5.02 12.30
CA TYR A 5 11.44 -4.59 11.43
C TYR A 5 11.45 -5.45 10.17
N ILE A 6 10.41 -6.22 10.00
CA ILE A 6 10.18 -6.96 8.75
C ILE A 6 9.40 -6.03 7.83
N GLY A 7 10.10 -5.34 6.97
CA GLY A 7 9.46 -4.49 5.98
C GLY A 7 8.91 -5.35 4.85
N ASN A 8 7.60 -5.58 4.84
CA ASN A 8 6.94 -6.06 3.63
C ASN A 8 7.10 -5.01 2.54
N GLY A 9 8.10 -5.17 1.70
CA GLY A 9 8.23 -4.30 0.58
C GLY A 9 9.57 -3.64 0.36
N VAL A 10 10.57 -4.01 1.13
CA VAL A 10 11.93 -3.63 0.78
C VAL A 10 12.32 -4.41 -0.48
N ARG A 11 12.58 -3.69 -1.56
CA ARG A 11 13.14 -4.28 -2.76
C ARG A 11 14.64 -4.27 -2.71
N VAL A 12 15.21 -5.37 -3.10
CA VAL A 12 16.64 -5.49 -3.31
C VAL A 12 16.87 -5.65 -4.80
N GLY A 13 17.60 -4.70 -5.40
CA GLY A 13 17.89 -4.71 -6.83
C GLY A 13 16.88 -3.96 -7.70
N GLU A 14 17.14 -3.92 -8.99
CA GLU A 14 16.36 -3.18 -10.00
C GLU A 14 15.06 -3.88 -10.44
N ARG A 15 14.60 -4.88 -9.72
CA ARG A 15 13.37 -5.58 -10.11
C ARG A 15 12.17 -4.64 -10.02
N LEU A 16 11.52 -4.46 -11.14
CA LEU A 16 10.25 -3.74 -11.22
C LEU A 16 9.19 -4.43 -10.37
N VAL A 17 8.38 -3.63 -9.69
CA VAL A 17 7.22 -4.15 -8.97
C VAL A 17 6.26 -4.74 -10.00
N ASP A 18 5.96 -6.02 -9.88
CA ASP A 18 4.91 -6.62 -10.69
C ASP A 18 3.56 -6.19 -10.11
N ILE A 19 3.02 -5.12 -10.67
CA ILE A 19 1.74 -4.57 -10.22
C ILE A 19 0.58 -5.55 -10.40
N ASN A 20 0.69 -6.49 -11.32
CA ASN A 20 -0.36 -7.47 -11.58
C ASN A 20 -0.61 -8.39 -10.38
N LYS A 21 0.41 -8.66 -9.57
CA LYS A 21 0.25 -9.40 -8.31
C LYS A 21 -0.70 -8.70 -7.33
N TYR A 22 -0.74 -7.38 -7.36
CA TYR A 22 -1.58 -6.56 -6.48
C TYR A 22 -2.98 -6.31 -7.05
N LYS A 23 -3.21 -6.68 -8.30
CA LYS A 23 -4.54 -6.68 -8.93
C LYS A 23 -5.30 -7.99 -8.73
N ASP A 24 -4.72 -8.93 -7.99
CA ASP A 24 -5.36 -10.21 -7.69
C ASP A 24 -6.71 -9.97 -7.00
N PRO A 25 -7.75 -10.71 -7.41
CA PRO A 25 -9.09 -10.60 -6.80
C PRO A 25 -9.13 -10.79 -5.29
N VAL A 26 -8.14 -11.45 -4.69
CA VAL A 26 -8.08 -11.63 -3.23
C VAL A 26 -8.06 -10.30 -2.50
N PHE A 27 -7.39 -9.29 -3.05
CA PHE A 27 -7.35 -7.97 -2.42
C PHE A 27 -8.70 -7.27 -2.47
N HIS A 28 -9.44 -7.44 -3.56
CA HIS A 28 -10.81 -6.94 -3.65
C HIS A 28 -11.71 -7.60 -2.60
N ILE A 29 -11.59 -8.92 -2.41
CA ILE A 29 -12.35 -9.64 -1.38
C ILE A 29 -12.11 -9.05 0.01
N TRP A 30 -10.88 -8.65 0.31
CA TRP A 30 -10.55 -8.06 1.61
C TRP A 30 -11.01 -6.62 1.75
N PHE A 31 -10.77 -5.81 0.72
CA PHE A 31 -10.96 -4.36 0.81
C PHE A 31 -12.37 -3.88 0.51
N LYS A 32 -13.16 -4.63 -0.22
CA LYS A 32 -14.52 -4.21 -0.62
C LYS A 32 -15.41 -3.83 0.57
N HIS A 33 -15.20 -4.45 1.71
CA HIS A 33 -15.97 -4.17 2.92
C HIS A 33 -15.79 -2.74 3.43
N LEU A 34 -14.66 -2.11 3.17
CA LEU A 34 -14.45 -0.69 3.47
C LEU A 34 -15.41 0.18 2.66
N MET A 35 -15.57 -0.12 1.39
CA MET A 35 -16.49 0.60 0.50
C MET A 35 -17.95 0.33 0.87
N PHE A 36 -18.28 -0.90 1.24
CA PHE A 36 -19.62 -1.25 1.72
C PHE A 36 -19.97 -0.52 3.01
N GLY A 37 -19.00 -0.36 3.92
CA GLY A 37 -19.15 0.43 5.13
C GLY A 37 -19.44 1.92 4.88
N LEU A 38 -18.98 2.45 3.74
CA LEU A 38 -19.29 3.80 3.27
C LEU A 38 -20.63 3.88 2.52
N GLY A 39 -21.32 2.76 2.34
CA GLY A 39 -22.62 2.71 1.70
C GLY A 39 -22.59 2.52 0.19
N PHE A 40 -21.47 2.14 -0.38
CA PHE A 40 -21.37 1.77 -1.80
C PHE A 40 -21.66 0.28 -1.99
N ASN A 41 -22.25 -0.06 -3.13
CA ASN A 41 -22.48 -1.44 -3.53
C ASN A 41 -21.38 -1.92 -4.48
N GLU A 42 -21.25 -3.22 -4.63
CA GLU A 42 -20.23 -3.82 -5.51
C GLU A 42 -20.35 -3.35 -6.96
N LYS A 43 -21.57 -3.15 -7.44
CA LYS A 43 -21.85 -2.64 -8.80
C LYS A 43 -21.39 -1.19 -9.01
N ASP A 44 -21.18 -0.44 -7.94
CA ASP A 44 -20.83 0.98 -7.99
C ASP A 44 -19.33 1.23 -8.06
N ILE A 45 -18.53 0.22 -7.82
CA ILE A 45 -17.09 0.33 -7.60
C ILE A 45 -16.30 -0.60 -8.51
N THR A 46 -15.09 -0.18 -8.88
CA THR A 46 -14.10 -1.00 -9.58
C THR A 46 -12.80 -0.98 -8.79
N PHE A 47 -12.31 -2.16 -8.43
CA PHE A 47 -11.02 -2.32 -7.77
C PHE A 47 -9.87 -2.14 -8.76
N ASP A 48 -8.82 -1.46 -8.33
CA ASP A 48 -7.57 -1.34 -9.07
C ASP A 48 -6.39 -1.20 -8.10
N ALA A 49 -5.20 -1.40 -8.64
CA ALA A 49 -3.95 -1.17 -7.95
C ALA A 49 -2.99 -0.47 -8.90
N ARG A 50 -2.21 0.47 -8.38
CA ARG A 50 -1.20 1.19 -9.15
C ARG A 50 0.08 1.34 -8.35
N PHE A 51 1.18 1.52 -9.05
CA PHE A 51 2.49 1.80 -8.46
C PHE A 51 2.96 3.19 -8.87
N GLY A 52 3.39 3.95 -7.88
CA GLY A 52 3.98 5.26 -8.08
C GLY A 52 4.49 5.81 -6.75
N ASN A 53 5.47 6.70 -6.78
CA ASN A 53 6.06 7.30 -5.58
C ASN A 53 6.53 6.27 -4.54
N SER A 54 7.19 5.20 -5.02
CA SER A 54 7.72 4.11 -4.20
C SER A 54 6.66 3.35 -3.39
N ARG A 55 5.40 3.38 -3.80
CA ARG A 55 4.33 2.65 -3.12
C ARG A 55 3.35 2.00 -4.09
N VAL A 56 2.80 0.88 -3.68
CA VAL A 56 1.62 0.27 -4.29
C VAL A 56 0.40 0.88 -3.62
N GLU A 57 -0.49 1.44 -4.40
CA GLU A 57 -1.78 1.95 -3.93
C GLU A 57 -2.90 1.01 -4.36
N PHE A 58 -3.73 0.61 -3.40
CA PHE A 58 -4.99 -0.08 -3.67
C PHE A 58 -6.09 0.96 -3.67
N LEU A 59 -6.93 0.93 -4.69
CA LEU A 59 -7.95 1.95 -4.87
C LEU A 59 -9.23 1.39 -5.45
N TYR A 60 -10.30 2.12 -5.23
CA TYR A 60 -11.57 1.91 -5.92
C TYR A 60 -11.93 3.14 -6.73
N LYS A 61 -12.40 2.91 -7.95
CA LYS A 61 -12.99 3.93 -8.80
C LYS A 61 -14.50 3.81 -8.75
N LEU A 62 -15.18 4.94 -8.62
CA LEU A 62 -16.63 4.98 -8.69
C LEU A 62 -17.10 4.88 -10.13
N LYS A 63 -18.12 4.06 -10.36
CA LYS A 63 -18.83 3.96 -11.64
C LYS A 63 -20.04 4.88 -11.70
N THR A 64 -20.55 5.30 -10.55
CA THR A 64 -21.79 6.08 -10.39
C THR A 64 -21.56 7.33 -9.56
N SER A 65 -22.48 8.28 -9.70
CA SER A 65 -22.53 9.43 -8.82
C SER A 65 -23.15 9.06 -7.47
N ALA A 66 -22.67 9.67 -6.40
CA ALA A 66 -23.21 9.45 -5.05
C ALA A 66 -23.10 10.72 -4.22
N LYS A 67 -24.02 10.90 -3.28
CA LYS A 67 -23.94 11.91 -2.24
C LYS A 67 -23.86 11.21 -0.89
N LYS A 68 -22.85 11.55 -0.10
CA LYS A 68 -22.66 10.97 1.23
C LYS A 68 -22.56 12.08 2.26
N LYS A 69 -23.25 11.89 3.36
CA LYS A 69 -23.19 12.81 4.49
C LYS A 69 -22.10 12.36 5.45
N VAL A 70 -21.15 13.25 5.72
CA VAL A 70 -20.07 13.04 6.69
C VAL A 70 -20.17 14.15 7.73
N GLY A 71 -20.68 13.81 8.92
CA GLY A 71 -21.01 14.82 9.91
C GLY A 71 -22.11 15.74 9.41
N GLU A 72 -21.83 17.06 9.40
CA GLU A 72 -22.76 18.08 8.90
C GLU A 72 -22.54 18.40 7.41
N LYS A 73 -21.50 17.82 6.79
CA LYS A 73 -21.16 18.08 5.39
C LYS A 73 -21.69 16.99 4.48
N THR A 74 -22.17 17.40 3.32
CA THR A 74 -22.53 16.49 2.23
C THR A 74 -21.43 16.52 1.18
N ILE A 75 -20.89 15.36 0.86
CA ILE A 75 -19.84 15.20 -0.16
C ILE A 75 -20.48 14.58 -1.40
N GLU A 76 -20.25 15.20 -2.54
CA GLU A 76 -20.67 14.69 -3.84
C GLU A 76 -19.51 13.95 -4.50
N PHE A 77 -19.79 12.73 -4.94
CA PHE A 77 -18.86 11.90 -5.69
C PHE A 77 -19.37 11.74 -7.13
N LYS A 78 -18.44 11.68 -8.06
CA LYS A 78 -18.72 11.55 -9.50
C LYS A 78 -18.15 10.24 -10.03
N PRO A 79 -18.66 9.71 -11.14
CA PRO A 79 -18.01 8.61 -11.83
C PRO A 79 -16.56 8.95 -12.15
N GLY A 80 -15.65 8.01 -11.87
CA GLY A 80 -14.21 8.20 -12.01
C GLY A 80 -13.49 8.70 -10.78
N ASP A 81 -14.20 9.16 -9.75
CA ASP A 81 -13.57 9.51 -8.47
C ASP A 81 -12.92 8.28 -7.85
N GLU A 82 -11.77 8.50 -7.20
CA GLU A 82 -10.95 7.45 -6.64
C GLU A 82 -10.89 7.51 -5.12
N PHE A 83 -10.98 6.33 -4.51
CA PHE A 83 -10.71 6.12 -3.09
C PHE A 83 -9.44 5.29 -2.96
N VAL A 84 -8.37 5.89 -2.49
CA VAL A 84 -7.15 5.15 -2.12
C VAL A 84 -7.38 4.59 -0.72
N ILE A 85 -7.46 3.28 -0.62
CA ILE A 85 -7.84 2.58 0.61
C ILE A 85 -6.68 2.01 1.39
N ALA A 86 -5.57 1.75 0.72
CA ALA A 86 -4.36 1.23 1.34
C ALA A 86 -3.14 1.55 0.49
N GLY A 87 -1.99 1.60 1.14
CA GLY A 87 -0.72 1.81 0.47
C GLY A 87 0.36 0.92 1.07
N LEU A 88 1.19 0.34 0.20
CA LEU A 88 2.37 -0.42 0.59
C LEU A 88 3.61 0.26 0.02
N TYR A 89 4.46 0.77 0.89
CA TYR A 89 5.73 1.35 0.47
C TYR A 89 6.71 0.25 0.07
N LYS A 90 7.40 0.49 -1.05
CA LYS A 90 8.44 -0.39 -1.59
C LYS A 90 9.74 0.40 -1.64
N TYR A 91 10.73 -0.06 -0.91
CA TYR A 91 12.04 0.61 -0.82
C TYR A 91 13.14 -0.28 -1.37
N TYR A 92 14.19 0.34 -1.90
CA TYR A 92 15.46 -0.33 -2.01
C TYR A 92 16.05 -0.56 -0.63
N SER A 93 16.77 -1.66 -0.45
CA SER A 93 17.35 -2.01 0.86
C SER A 93 18.26 -0.90 1.41
N GLU A 94 19.04 -0.26 0.55
CA GLU A 94 19.92 0.85 0.94
C GLU A 94 19.15 2.07 1.41
N GLU A 95 18.08 2.44 0.71
CA GLU A 95 17.22 3.56 1.09
C GLU A 95 16.56 3.31 2.44
N PHE A 96 16.04 2.11 2.63
CA PHE A 96 15.40 1.74 3.88
C PHE A 96 16.40 1.70 5.04
N SER A 97 17.60 1.19 4.80
CA SER A 97 18.68 1.21 5.79
C SER A 97 19.07 2.63 6.21
N LYS A 98 19.18 3.55 5.24
CA LYS A 98 19.44 4.97 5.52
C LYS A 98 18.32 5.60 6.35
N PHE A 99 17.08 5.28 6.00
CA PHE A 99 15.92 5.74 6.77
C PHE A 99 15.97 5.25 8.21
N CYS A 100 16.28 3.99 8.43
CA CYS A 100 16.42 3.42 9.78
C CYS A 100 17.54 4.10 10.58
N LYS A 101 18.65 4.45 9.95
CA LYS A 101 19.78 5.13 10.60
C LYS A 101 19.46 6.54 11.10
N MET A 102 18.38 7.14 10.63
CA MET A 102 17.91 8.42 11.16
C MET A 102 17.33 8.28 12.57
N TYR A 103 16.87 7.09 12.94
CA TYR A 103 16.21 6.83 14.22
C TYR A 103 16.96 5.87 15.13
N PHE A 104 17.86 5.07 14.57
CA PHE A 104 18.60 4.03 15.29
C PHE A 104 20.09 4.21 15.10
N ALA A 105 20.86 3.88 16.14
CA ALA A 105 22.33 4.02 16.11
C ALA A 105 22.97 3.09 15.08
N ASN A 106 22.46 1.87 14.95
CA ASN A 106 22.95 0.87 14.02
C ASN A 106 21.80 0.19 13.28
N SER A 107 22.04 -0.15 12.01
CA SER A 107 21.15 -0.99 11.24
C SER A 107 21.94 -1.99 10.39
N GLN A 108 21.45 -3.22 10.32
CA GLN A 108 21.99 -4.26 9.46
C GLN A 108 20.90 -4.77 8.52
N VAL A 109 21.27 -5.03 7.27
CA VAL A 109 20.37 -5.55 6.25
C VAL A 109 20.79 -6.98 5.92
N VAL A 110 19.84 -7.90 6.01
CA VAL A 110 20.01 -9.29 5.59
C VAL A 110 18.99 -9.58 4.50
N THR A 111 19.44 -10.15 3.41
CA THR A 111 18.60 -10.48 2.26
C THR A 111 18.55 -11.98 2.02
N ASN A 112 17.47 -12.46 1.39
CA ASN A 112 17.43 -13.83 0.90
C ASN A 112 18.32 -14.01 -0.35
N LYS A 113 18.52 -15.26 -0.78
CA LYS A 113 19.40 -15.57 -1.91
C LYS A 113 18.99 -14.90 -3.22
N GLU A 114 17.69 -14.76 -3.45
CA GLU A 114 17.11 -14.17 -4.65
C GLU A 114 17.03 -12.64 -4.57
N ASN A 115 17.43 -12.03 -3.45
CA ASN A 115 17.31 -10.60 -3.21
C ASN A 115 15.88 -10.05 -3.38
N GLU A 116 14.89 -10.85 -3.02
CA GLU A 116 13.48 -10.47 -3.11
C GLU A 116 12.98 -9.80 -1.82
N TYR A 117 13.57 -10.17 -0.71
CA TYR A 117 13.20 -9.69 0.62
C TYR A 117 14.43 -9.25 1.40
N ALA A 118 14.24 -8.25 2.22
CA ALA A 118 15.25 -7.81 3.15
C ALA A 118 14.69 -7.71 4.58
N LEU A 119 15.49 -8.12 5.53
CA LEU A 119 15.27 -7.90 6.94
C LEU A 119 16.24 -6.83 7.41
N VAL A 120 15.72 -5.78 8.01
CA VAL A 120 16.55 -4.74 8.61
C VAL A 120 16.49 -4.87 10.12
N VAL A 121 17.64 -5.10 10.74
CA VAL A 121 17.77 -5.20 12.19
C VAL A 121 18.31 -3.87 12.69
N CYS A 122 17.55 -3.22 13.54
CA CYS A 122 17.92 -1.93 14.10
C CYS A 122 18.23 -2.06 15.59
N LYS A 123 19.27 -1.38 16.01
CA LYS A 123 19.66 -1.30 17.41
C LYS A 123 19.62 0.16 17.87
N LYS A 124 18.97 0.38 18.99
CA LYS A 124 18.85 1.69 19.63
C LYS A 124 20.14 2.09 20.33
#